data_b59550365cd46ae0b052a4acd7684839
#
_entry.id   b59550365cd46ae0b052a4acd7684839
#
_cell.length_a   1.000
_cell.length_b   1.000
_cell.length_c   1.000
_cell.angle_alpha   90.00
_cell.angle_beta   90.00
_cell.angle_gamma   90.00
#
_symmetry.space_group_name_H-M   'P 1'
#
loop_
_entity.id
_entity.type
_entity.pdbx_description
1 polymer ?
#
loop_
_entity_poly.entity_id
_entity_poly.type
_entity_poly.pdbx_seq_one_letter_code
_entity_poly.pdbx_strand_id
1 'polypeptide(L)'
;LFRSYMKTSTRTTVVSLLAAVALITSTSVAFAQETKTLKEALKDKFLIGTAVNTRQASGQDKAGVRVIQEQFNAIVAENCMKSQEMHPKENRYNFTQADEFVAFGEKNHLAITGHTLIWHSQLSPWFCVDENGKNVSPEVLKKRMKDHITTIVKRYKGRIKGWDVVNEAIEDNGAYRKTKFYEILGEEYIPLAFQYAHEADPDAELYYNDYSMAQPGRRAAVVKMVKDLKKRGIRIDAVGMQGHIGMDYPKISEFEESMLAFAGAGVKVMITELDLTVLPSPDPKVGAEISASFEYKKEMNPYSDGLPEEVSKAWTERMNDFFRLFLKHQDIITRVTVWGVADQDSWRNDWPMRGRTDYPLLFDRNHQPKPVVDLIIKEAMQK
;
A
#
# COMPACT_ATOMS: atom_id res chain seq x y z
N LEU A 1 -64.12 41.84 89.57
CA LEU A 1 -63.22 42.94 89.94
C LEU A 1 -61.87 42.83 89.23
N PHE A 2 -61.56 43.83 88.59
CA PHE A 2 -60.25 44.40 88.21
C PHE A 2 -59.45 43.85 87.01
N ARG A 3 -59.41 44.71 86.04
CA ARG A 3 -58.31 45.42 85.26
C ARG A 3 -57.28 44.52 84.59
N SER A 4 -57.35 44.52 83.33
CA SER A 4 -56.62 45.40 82.39
C SER A 4 -55.11 45.58 82.70
N TYR A 5 -54.30 45.05 81.83
CA TYR A 5 -53.13 45.74 81.34
C TYR A 5 -52.66 45.20 79.92
N MET A 6 -52.76 46.03 78.99
CA MET A 6 -52.13 45.85 77.65
C MET A 6 -50.60 45.84 77.77
N LYS A 7 -49.96 44.86 77.18
CA LYS A 7 -48.56 44.93 76.86
C LYS A 7 -48.41 44.70 75.35
N THR A 8 -48.02 45.75 74.72
CA THR A 8 -47.52 45.79 73.35
C THR A 8 -46.29 44.90 73.17
N SER A 9 -46.39 43.89 72.34
CA SER A 9 -45.26 43.08 71.91
C SER A 9 -44.80 43.51 70.56
N THR A 10 -43.65 44.12 70.54
CA THR A 10 -42.88 44.48 69.35
C THR A 10 -42.48 43.17 68.62
N ARG A 11 -43.03 42.95 67.42
CA ARG A 11 -42.59 41.86 66.57
C ARG A 11 -41.29 42.26 65.88
N THR A 12 -40.18 41.70 66.28
CA THR A 12 -38.91 41.77 65.58
C THR A 12 -38.96 40.77 64.44
N THR A 13 -39.03 41.26 63.23
CA THR A 13 -38.96 40.44 62.03
C THR A 13 -37.51 40.09 61.74
N VAL A 14 -37.13 38.83 62.00
CA VAL A 14 -35.85 38.30 61.61
C VAL A 14 -35.96 37.93 60.11
N VAL A 15 -35.29 38.72 59.27
CA VAL A 15 -35.13 38.41 57.85
C VAL A 15 -33.98 37.41 57.74
N SER A 16 -34.32 36.15 57.56
CA SER A 16 -33.33 35.12 57.23
C SER A 16 -32.97 35.20 55.77
N LEU A 17 -31.76 35.72 55.51
CA LEU A 17 -31.13 35.69 54.16
C LEU A 17 -30.67 34.25 53.88
N LEU A 18 -31.43 33.48 53.15
CA LEU A 18 -31.00 32.22 52.57
C LEU A 18 -30.09 32.54 51.33
N ALA A 19 -28.78 32.51 51.52
CA ALA A 19 -27.83 32.51 50.44
C ALA A 19 -27.85 31.13 49.76
N ALA A 20 -28.57 31.00 48.63
CA ALA A 20 -28.49 29.85 47.76
C ALA A 20 -27.12 29.91 47.02
N VAL A 21 -26.14 29.14 47.50
CA VAL A 21 -24.96 28.83 46.76
C VAL A 21 -25.33 27.85 45.64
N ALA A 22 -25.54 28.34 44.42
CA ALA A 22 -25.66 27.52 43.24
C ALA A 22 -24.29 26.96 42.90
N LEU A 23 -23.97 25.72 43.29
CA LEU A 23 -22.85 24.97 42.76
C LEU A 23 -23.15 24.69 41.27
N ILE A 24 -22.61 25.50 40.39
CA ILE A 24 -22.52 25.20 38.96
C ILE A 24 -21.43 24.13 38.84
N THR A 25 -21.81 22.87 38.92
CA THR A 25 -20.98 21.76 38.44
C THR A 25 -20.95 21.84 36.91
N SER A 26 -19.92 22.52 36.37
CA SER A 26 -19.55 22.40 34.97
C SER A 26 -19.10 20.97 34.73
N THR A 27 -20.03 20.09 34.40
CA THR A 27 -19.70 18.82 33.75
C THR A 27 -19.09 19.17 32.39
N SER A 28 -17.77 19.22 32.33
CA SER A 28 -17.04 19.13 31.08
C SER A 28 -17.41 17.77 30.47
N VAL A 29 -18.42 17.76 29.61
CA VAL A 29 -18.60 16.66 28.68
C VAL A 29 -17.39 16.73 27.77
N ALA A 30 -16.34 16.00 28.13
CA ALA A 30 -15.28 15.68 27.18
C ALA A 30 -16.01 14.86 26.08
N PHE A 31 -16.35 15.53 24.98
CA PHE A 31 -16.65 14.82 23.75
C PHE A 31 -15.39 14.00 23.47
N ALA A 32 -15.45 12.70 23.69
CA ALA A 32 -14.46 11.79 23.16
C ALA A 32 -14.43 12.08 21.66
N GLN A 33 -13.39 12.74 21.21
CA GLN A 33 -13.17 13.00 19.78
C GLN A 33 -13.10 11.62 19.16
N GLU A 34 -14.13 11.25 18.41
CA GLU A 34 -14.20 9.98 17.71
C GLU A 34 -12.89 9.82 16.93
N THR A 35 -12.09 8.83 17.29
CA THR A 35 -10.77 8.65 16.71
C THR A 35 -10.99 8.27 15.25
N LYS A 36 -10.70 9.19 14.33
CA LYS A 36 -10.84 8.92 12.89
C LYS A 36 -9.90 7.80 12.49
N THR A 37 -10.36 6.99 11.57
CA THR A 37 -9.54 5.95 10.94
C THR A 37 -8.68 6.55 9.81
N LEU A 38 -7.65 5.80 9.36
CA LEU A 38 -6.82 6.24 8.23
C LEU A 38 -7.67 6.54 6.99
N LYS A 39 -8.60 5.64 6.62
CA LYS A 39 -9.46 5.82 5.44
C LYS A 39 -10.37 7.05 5.53
N GLU A 40 -10.82 7.41 6.72
CA GLU A 40 -11.66 8.59 6.94
C GLU A 40 -10.84 9.88 6.88
N ALA A 41 -9.66 9.88 7.49
CA ALA A 41 -8.77 11.04 7.48
C ALA A 41 -8.21 11.35 6.07
N LEU A 42 -7.97 10.30 5.27
CA LEU A 42 -7.35 10.41 3.94
C LEU A 42 -8.35 10.40 2.78
N LYS A 43 -9.68 10.29 3.03
CA LYS A 43 -10.72 10.08 2.01
C LYS A 43 -10.72 11.08 0.86
N ASP A 44 -10.36 12.33 1.12
CA ASP A 44 -10.35 13.43 0.15
C ASP A 44 -8.93 13.73 -0.38
N LYS A 45 -7.96 12.89 -0.06
CA LYS A 45 -6.55 13.03 -0.42
C LYS A 45 -6.15 11.99 -1.47
N PHE A 46 -6.11 10.74 -1.06
CA PHE A 46 -5.81 9.57 -1.88
C PHE A 46 -6.36 8.30 -1.20
N LEU A 47 -6.45 7.21 -1.95
CA LEU A 47 -6.80 5.93 -1.37
C LEU A 47 -5.68 5.42 -0.47
N ILE A 48 -6.04 4.90 0.70
CA ILE A 48 -5.12 4.17 1.58
C ILE A 48 -5.41 2.68 1.50
N GLY A 49 -4.42 1.90 1.11
CA GLY A 49 -4.56 0.47 0.83
C GLY A 49 -3.58 -0.41 1.57
N THR A 50 -3.82 -1.71 1.48
CA THR A 50 -2.91 -2.74 1.99
C THR A 50 -2.85 -3.94 1.07
N ALA A 51 -1.71 -4.65 1.03
CA ALA A 51 -1.63 -5.97 0.43
C ALA A 51 -2.35 -6.99 1.31
N VAL A 52 -3.11 -7.88 0.68
CA VAL A 52 -3.96 -8.87 1.34
C VAL A 52 -3.52 -10.27 0.93
N ASN A 53 -3.22 -11.11 1.91
CA ASN A 53 -2.90 -12.51 1.70
C ASN A 53 -4.17 -13.40 1.69
N THR A 54 -4.01 -14.66 1.32
CA THR A 54 -5.15 -15.59 1.18
C THR A 54 -5.86 -15.91 2.49
N ARG A 55 -5.16 -15.85 3.64
CA ARG A 55 -5.78 -16.06 4.96
C ARG A 55 -6.72 -14.92 5.36
N GLN A 56 -6.35 -13.70 4.96
CA GLN A 56 -7.18 -12.51 5.16
C GLN A 56 -8.37 -12.52 4.18
N ALA A 57 -8.11 -12.78 2.90
CA ALA A 57 -9.18 -12.86 1.89
C ALA A 57 -10.24 -13.92 2.22
N SER A 58 -9.84 -15.09 2.73
CA SER A 58 -10.75 -16.16 3.16
C SER A 58 -11.41 -15.93 4.53
N GLY A 59 -11.02 -14.88 5.26
CA GLY A 59 -11.54 -14.59 6.61
C GLY A 59 -10.95 -15.47 7.73
N GLN A 60 -9.92 -16.26 7.45
CA GLN A 60 -9.23 -17.08 8.47
C GLN A 60 -8.45 -16.21 9.47
N ASP A 61 -7.82 -15.12 9.00
CA ASP A 61 -7.18 -14.13 9.85
C ASP A 61 -8.19 -13.03 10.25
N LYS A 62 -8.95 -13.28 11.29
CA LYS A 62 -9.98 -12.35 11.75
C LYS A 62 -9.43 -11.00 12.25
N ALA A 63 -8.23 -10.99 12.82
CA ALA A 63 -7.62 -9.77 13.32
C ALA A 63 -7.16 -8.88 12.17
N GLY A 64 -6.48 -9.43 11.17
CA GLY A 64 -6.10 -8.72 9.95
C GLY A 64 -7.32 -8.22 9.18
N VAL A 65 -8.36 -9.03 9.03
CA VAL A 65 -9.62 -8.63 8.38
C VAL A 65 -10.24 -7.41 9.07
N ARG A 66 -10.27 -7.38 10.40
CA ARG A 66 -10.77 -6.22 11.14
C ARG A 66 -9.97 -4.96 10.84
N VAL A 67 -8.64 -5.03 10.88
CA VAL A 67 -7.79 -3.88 10.53
C VAL A 67 -8.05 -3.40 9.10
N ILE A 68 -8.17 -4.33 8.13
CA ILE A 68 -8.50 -3.99 6.74
C ILE A 68 -9.81 -3.21 6.68
N GLN A 69 -10.86 -3.74 7.29
CA GLN A 69 -12.19 -3.14 7.28
C GLN A 69 -12.26 -1.78 7.96
N GLU A 70 -11.52 -1.58 9.04
CA GLU A 70 -11.53 -0.33 9.82
C GLU A 70 -10.65 0.75 9.20
N GLN A 71 -9.48 0.41 8.68
CA GLN A 71 -8.44 1.37 8.39
C GLN A 71 -8.23 1.65 6.89
N PHE A 72 -8.59 0.72 6.00
CA PHE A 72 -8.27 0.80 4.58
C PHE A 72 -9.51 0.94 3.69
N ASN A 73 -9.33 1.57 2.53
CA ASN A 73 -10.35 1.67 1.48
C ASN A 73 -9.90 1.12 0.13
N ALA A 74 -8.69 0.54 0.06
CA ALA A 74 -8.15 -0.12 -1.12
C ALA A 74 -7.37 -1.38 -0.73
N ILE A 75 -7.30 -2.34 -1.64
CA ILE A 75 -6.53 -3.58 -1.48
C ILE A 75 -5.81 -3.97 -2.77
N VAL A 76 -4.72 -4.71 -2.60
CA VAL A 76 -3.98 -5.38 -3.68
C VAL A 76 -3.72 -6.83 -3.27
N ALA A 77 -3.72 -7.76 -4.23
CA ALA A 77 -3.40 -9.16 -3.95
C ALA A 77 -1.89 -9.30 -3.69
N GLU A 78 -1.49 -9.85 -2.53
CA GLU A 78 -0.08 -10.08 -2.25
C GLU A 78 0.54 -11.09 -3.21
N ASN A 79 -0.11 -12.25 -3.41
CA ASN A 79 0.42 -13.34 -4.24
C ASN A 79 -0.62 -13.97 -5.18
N CYS A 80 -1.89 -14.08 -4.78
CA CYS A 80 -2.87 -14.94 -5.44
C CYS A 80 -3.22 -14.54 -6.88
N MET A 81 -2.83 -13.35 -7.34
CA MET A 81 -3.01 -12.91 -8.73
C MET A 81 -1.74 -12.96 -9.57
N LYS A 82 -0.65 -13.51 -9.06
CA LYS A 82 0.58 -13.72 -9.84
C LYS A 82 0.43 -14.88 -10.81
N SER A 83 1.19 -14.86 -11.91
CA SER A 83 1.04 -15.82 -13.02
C SER A 83 1.11 -17.27 -12.54
N GLN A 84 2.07 -17.63 -11.69
CA GLN A 84 2.23 -19.01 -11.20
C GLN A 84 1.00 -19.54 -10.46
N GLU A 85 0.21 -18.66 -9.83
CA GLU A 85 -1.00 -19.01 -9.09
C GLU A 85 -2.23 -19.09 -10.00
N MET A 86 -2.44 -18.05 -10.83
CA MET A 86 -3.63 -17.97 -11.69
C MET A 86 -3.53 -18.76 -12.97
N HIS A 87 -2.32 -18.96 -13.52
CA HIS A 87 -2.11 -19.60 -14.82
C HIS A 87 -0.93 -20.61 -14.77
N PRO A 88 -1.03 -21.64 -13.92
CA PRO A 88 0.09 -22.55 -13.64
C PRO A 88 0.53 -23.41 -14.84
N LYS A 89 -0.35 -23.63 -15.81
CA LYS A 89 -0.06 -24.36 -17.06
C LYS A 89 -0.71 -23.64 -18.24
N GLU A 90 -0.13 -23.74 -19.43
CA GLU A 90 -0.56 -23.02 -20.65
C GLU A 90 -2.07 -23.09 -20.92
N ASN A 91 -2.68 -24.23 -20.70
CA ASN A 91 -4.12 -24.44 -20.97
C ASN A 91 -4.95 -24.57 -19.67
N ARG A 92 -4.41 -24.10 -18.53
CA ARG A 92 -5.08 -24.27 -17.25
C ARG A 92 -4.96 -23.02 -16.39
N TYR A 93 -6.10 -22.43 -16.11
CA TYR A 93 -6.26 -21.35 -15.13
C TYR A 93 -6.75 -21.89 -13.79
N ASN A 94 -6.35 -21.20 -12.71
CA ASN A 94 -6.84 -21.41 -11.36
C ASN A 94 -7.20 -20.06 -10.74
N PHE A 95 -8.49 -19.75 -10.71
CA PHE A 95 -8.98 -18.47 -10.19
C PHE A 95 -9.50 -18.54 -8.76
N THR A 96 -9.43 -19.69 -8.11
CA THR A 96 -10.06 -19.91 -6.80
C THR A 96 -9.70 -18.85 -5.78
N GLN A 97 -8.41 -18.63 -5.55
CA GLN A 97 -7.94 -17.65 -4.56
C GLN A 97 -8.12 -16.20 -5.06
N ALA A 98 -7.95 -15.96 -6.35
CA ALA A 98 -8.16 -14.63 -6.93
C ALA A 98 -9.65 -14.22 -6.89
N ASP A 99 -10.57 -15.16 -7.15
CA ASP A 99 -12.01 -14.93 -7.02
C ASP A 99 -12.40 -14.62 -5.57
N GLU A 100 -11.83 -15.35 -4.60
CA GLU A 100 -12.06 -15.13 -3.18
C GLU A 100 -11.55 -13.74 -2.74
N PHE A 101 -10.36 -13.33 -3.21
CA PHE A 101 -9.80 -12.01 -2.96
C PHE A 101 -10.69 -10.89 -3.54
N VAL A 102 -11.14 -11.03 -4.80
CA VAL A 102 -12.02 -10.04 -5.41
C VAL A 102 -13.37 -9.96 -4.70
N ALA A 103 -13.97 -11.10 -4.35
CA ALA A 103 -15.21 -11.14 -3.58
C ALA A 103 -15.05 -10.51 -2.19
N PHE A 104 -13.91 -10.70 -1.54
CA PHE A 104 -13.59 -10.02 -0.27
C PHE A 104 -13.57 -8.49 -0.44
N GLY A 105 -12.90 -7.99 -1.49
CA GLY A 105 -12.85 -6.56 -1.79
C GLY A 105 -14.23 -5.96 -2.06
N GLU A 106 -15.04 -6.63 -2.88
CA GLU A 106 -16.42 -6.21 -3.20
C GLU A 106 -17.32 -6.19 -1.97
N LYS A 107 -17.29 -7.26 -1.16
CA LYS A 107 -18.05 -7.36 0.07
C LYS A 107 -17.76 -6.23 1.06
N ASN A 108 -16.51 -5.75 1.09
CA ASN A 108 -16.06 -4.72 2.00
C ASN A 108 -16.00 -3.31 1.35
N HIS A 109 -16.51 -3.16 0.12
CA HIS A 109 -16.52 -1.89 -0.62
C HIS A 109 -15.13 -1.26 -0.79
N LEU A 110 -14.11 -2.10 -1.02
CA LEU A 110 -12.72 -1.70 -1.19
C LEU A 110 -12.38 -1.54 -2.67
N ALA A 111 -11.60 -0.52 -3.01
CA ALA A 111 -11.01 -0.43 -4.34
C ALA A 111 -9.98 -1.55 -4.54
N ILE A 112 -10.11 -2.33 -5.62
CA ILE A 112 -9.30 -3.51 -5.86
C ILE A 112 -8.29 -3.23 -6.95
N THR A 113 -7.03 -3.55 -6.72
CA THR A 113 -5.95 -3.53 -7.72
C THR A 113 -5.52 -4.94 -8.04
N GLY A 114 -5.41 -5.24 -9.32
CA GLY A 114 -4.84 -6.50 -9.80
C GLY A 114 -3.31 -6.42 -9.89
N HIS A 115 -2.62 -7.35 -9.28
CA HIS A 115 -1.16 -7.43 -9.25
C HIS A 115 -0.71 -8.86 -9.48
N THR A 116 -0.05 -9.15 -10.57
CA THR A 116 0.38 -8.37 -11.72
C THR A 116 0.23 -9.20 -12.99
N LEU A 117 0.03 -8.55 -14.14
CA LEU A 117 -0.21 -9.28 -15.40
C LEU A 117 1.09 -9.84 -15.99
N ILE A 118 2.12 -9.01 -16.15
CA ILE A 118 3.42 -9.41 -16.72
C ILE A 118 4.54 -9.05 -15.74
N TRP A 119 5.18 -10.09 -15.24
CA TRP A 119 6.34 -10.01 -14.36
C TRP A 119 7.27 -11.20 -14.57
N HIS A 120 8.56 -10.98 -14.49
CA HIS A 120 9.58 -12.04 -14.70
C HIS A 120 9.76 -12.98 -13.50
N SER A 121 9.41 -12.50 -12.29
CA SER A 121 9.42 -13.31 -11.06
C SER A 121 8.05 -13.93 -10.81
N GLN A 122 8.00 -15.01 -10.04
CA GLN A 122 6.79 -15.80 -9.79
C GLN A 122 5.95 -16.04 -11.06
N LEU A 123 6.66 -16.20 -12.19
CA LEU A 123 6.13 -16.50 -13.51
C LEU A 123 5.97 -18.00 -13.66
N SER A 124 4.90 -18.42 -14.31
CA SER A 124 4.70 -19.84 -14.64
C SER A 124 5.81 -20.36 -15.54
N PRO A 125 6.41 -21.53 -15.24
CA PRO A 125 7.61 -22.01 -15.94
C PRO A 125 7.45 -22.17 -17.45
N TRP A 126 6.23 -22.47 -17.92
CA TRP A 126 5.92 -22.66 -19.34
C TRP A 126 5.87 -21.37 -20.17
N PHE A 127 5.75 -20.20 -19.52
CA PHE A 127 5.27 -18.96 -20.16
C PHE A 127 6.16 -18.49 -21.33
N CYS A 128 7.46 -18.51 -21.14
CA CYS A 128 8.44 -18.03 -22.11
C CYS A 128 9.26 -19.12 -22.80
N VAL A 129 9.01 -20.40 -22.48
CA VAL A 129 9.80 -21.52 -23.00
C VAL A 129 8.93 -22.59 -23.63
N ASP A 130 9.55 -23.40 -24.53
CA ASP A 130 8.97 -24.61 -25.07
C ASP A 130 9.16 -25.80 -24.12
N GLU A 131 8.74 -26.97 -24.55
CA GLU A 131 8.87 -28.25 -23.83
C GLU A 131 10.34 -28.67 -23.57
N ASN A 132 11.28 -28.13 -24.34
CA ASN A 132 12.72 -28.38 -24.20
C ASN A 132 13.43 -27.29 -23.35
N GLY A 133 12.67 -26.33 -22.77
CA GLY A 133 13.20 -25.22 -21.98
C GLY A 133 13.87 -24.11 -22.80
N LYS A 134 13.73 -24.11 -24.13
CA LYS A 134 14.24 -23.07 -25.01
C LYS A 134 13.22 -21.93 -25.10
N ASN A 135 13.71 -20.71 -25.30
CA ASN A 135 12.83 -19.57 -25.57
C ASN A 135 11.90 -19.84 -26.76
N VAL A 136 10.62 -19.56 -26.58
CA VAL A 136 9.64 -19.66 -27.67
C VAL A 136 9.85 -18.56 -28.73
N SER A 137 9.22 -18.69 -29.92
CA SER A 137 9.26 -17.63 -30.90
C SER A 137 8.52 -16.38 -30.44
N PRO A 138 8.84 -15.18 -31.01
CA PRO A 138 8.13 -13.94 -30.73
C PRO A 138 6.62 -14.05 -30.90
N GLU A 139 6.16 -14.76 -31.93
CA GLU A 139 4.73 -14.95 -32.23
C GLU A 139 4.03 -15.78 -31.16
N VAL A 140 4.69 -16.85 -30.69
CA VAL A 140 4.15 -17.68 -29.62
C VAL A 140 4.07 -16.88 -28.31
N LEU A 141 5.11 -16.11 -27.96
CA LEU A 141 5.07 -15.31 -26.74
C LEU A 141 4.00 -14.20 -26.80
N LYS A 142 3.87 -13.50 -27.94
CA LYS A 142 2.80 -12.51 -28.13
C LYS A 142 1.42 -13.13 -27.93
N LYS A 143 1.18 -14.31 -28.51
CA LYS A 143 -0.08 -15.04 -28.33
C LYS A 143 -0.31 -15.41 -26.86
N ARG A 144 0.68 -15.99 -26.18
CA ARG A 144 0.59 -16.36 -24.76
C ARG A 144 0.32 -15.16 -23.86
N MET A 145 1.00 -14.03 -24.10
CA MET A 145 0.75 -12.77 -23.39
C MET A 145 -0.68 -12.27 -23.63
N LYS A 146 -1.13 -12.26 -24.88
CA LYS A 146 -2.49 -11.81 -25.23
C LYS A 146 -3.55 -12.67 -24.56
N ASP A 147 -3.42 -13.99 -24.64
CA ASP A 147 -4.38 -14.94 -24.06
C ASP A 147 -4.42 -14.81 -22.53
N HIS A 148 -3.25 -14.73 -21.88
CA HIS A 148 -3.12 -14.55 -20.44
C HIS A 148 -3.78 -13.26 -19.95
N ILE A 149 -3.38 -12.13 -20.51
CA ILE A 149 -3.89 -10.80 -20.13
C ILE A 149 -5.39 -10.72 -20.39
N THR A 150 -5.83 -11.11 -21.60
CA THR A 150 -7.24 -11.00 -21.99
C THR A 150 -8.14 -11.86 -21.12
N THR A 151 -7.73 -13.09 -20.81
CA THR A 151 -8.52 -14.01 -19.98
C THR A 151 -8.68 -13.47 -18.56
N ILE A 152 -7.58 -13.00 -17.95
CA ILE A 152 -7.59 -12.49 -16.58
C ILE A 152 -8.37 -11.17 -16.48
N VAL A 153 -8.03 -10.21 -17.33
CA VAL A 153 -8.64 -8.87 -17.28
C VAL A 153 -10.15 -8.94 -17.59
N LYS A 154 -10.57 -9.71 -18.58
CA LYS A 154 -12.01 -9.90 -18.88
C LYS A 154 -12.78 -10.57 -17.75
N ARG A 155 -12.14 -11.53 -17.03
CA ARG A 155 -12.80 -12.18 -15.88
C ARG A 155 -13.20 -11.19 -14.81
N TYR A 156 -12.37 -10.17 -14.55
CA TYR A 156 -12.57 -9.19 -13.50
C TYR A 156 -13.00 -7.82 -14.01
N LYS A 157 -13.43 -7.74 -15.28
CA LYS A 157 -13.90 -6.48 -15.89
C LYS A 157 -14.99 -5.82 -15.03
N GLY A 158 -14.81 -4.53 -14.74
CA GLY A 158 -15.72 -3.73 -13.92
C GLY A 158 -15.65 -4.02 -12.41
N ARG A 159 -14.82 -4.97 -11.97
CA ARG A 159 -14.63 -5.37 -10.56
C ARG A 159 -13.28 -4.93 -10.02
N ILE A 160 -12.26 -4.88 -10.85
CA ILE A 160 -10.92 -4.39 -10.54
C ILE A 160 -10.78 -2.97 -11.08
N LYS A 161 -10.36 -2.04 -10.21
CA LYS A 161 -10.17 -0.64 -10.57
C LYS A 161 -9.05 -0.44 -11.59
N GLY A 162 -7.97 -1.18 -11.45
CA GLY A 162 -6.82 -1.09 -12.34
C GLY A 162 -5.79 -2.19 -12.09
N TRP A 163 -4.84 -2.32 -13.01
CA TRP A 163 -3.87 -3.40 -13.09
C TRP A 163 -2.44 -2.90 -13.12
N ASP A 164 -1.58 -3.51 -12.31
CA ASP A 164 -0.14 -3.48 -12.55
C ASP A 164 0.13 -4.34 -13.79
N VAL A 165 0.19 -3.68 -14.96
CA VAL A 165 0.27 -4.36 -16.26
C VAL A 165 1.66 -4.97 -16.47
N VAL A 166 2.70 -4.19 -16.19
CA VAL A 166 4.09 -4.64 -16.23
C VAL A 166 4.77 -4.26 -14.91
N ASN A 167 5.42 -5.23 -14.32
CA ASN A 167 6.15 -5.09 -13.07
C ASN A 167 7.66 -5.29 -13.26
N GLU A 168 8.48 -4.36 -12.75
CA GLU A 168 9.93 -4.47 -12.60
C GLU A 168 10.71 -4.73 -13.91
N ALA A 169 10.48 -3.90 -14.92
CA ALA A 169 11.12 -4.03 -16.21
C ALA A 169 12.44 -3.27 -16.36
N ILE A 170 12.78 -2.40 -15.40
CA ILE A 170 13.93 -1.47 -15.49
C ILE A 170 14.92 -1.74 -14.36
N GLU A 171 16.21 -1.75 -14.68
CA GLU A 171 17.31 -1.84 -13.72
C GLU A 171 17.64 -0.46 -13.11
N ASP A 172 18.38 -0.43 -11.99
CA ASP A 172 18.76 0.81 -11.29
C ASP A 172 19.55 1.79 -12.17
N ASN A 173 20.33 1.27 -13.11
CA ASN A 173 21.09 2.08 -14.08
C ASN A 173 20.25 2.60 -15.26
N GLY A 174 18.95 2.27 -15.30
CA GLY A 174 18.03 2.66 -16.36
C GLY A 174 18.00 1.74 -17.59
N ALA A 175 18.77 0.65 -17.60
CA ALA A 175 18.68 -0.35 -18.64
C ALA A 175 17.42 -1.20 -18.49
N TYR A 176 16.87 -1.72 -19.59
CA TYR A 176 15.84 -2.74 -19.51
C TYR A 176 16.39 -4.03 -18.92
N ARG A 177 15.66 -4.60 -17.97
CA ARG A 177 15.98 -5.89 -17.35
C ARG A 177 15.99 -6.99 -18.40
N LYS A 178 17.04 -7.79 -18.42
CA LYS A 178 17.24 -8.90 -19.37
C LYS A 178 16.40 -10.13 -19.01
N THR A 179 15.09 -9.92 -18.92
CA THR A 179 14.13 -10.99 -18.68
C THR A 179 13.89 -11.80 -19.95
N LYS A 180 13.27 -12.98 -19.87
CA LYS A 180 12.88 -13.74 -21.06
C LYS A 180 11.89 -13.00 -21.96
N PHE A 181 11.04 -12.15 -21.40
CA PHE A 181 10.20 -11.27 -22.21
C PHE A 181 11.03 -10.32 -23.07
N TYR A 182 12.04 -9.70 -22.47
CA TYR A 182 12.94 -8.81 -23.18
C TYR A 182 13.85 -9.54 -24.18
N GLU A 183 14.38 -10.71 -23.82
CA GLU A 183 15.22 -11.52 -24.72
C GLU A 183 14.48 -11.92 -26.00
N ILE A 184 13.16 -12.19 -25.90
CA ILE A 184 12.35 -12.65 -27.03
C ILE A 184 11.76 -11.49 -27.83
N LEU A 185 11.24 -10.44 -27.16
CA LEU A 185 10.46 -9.37 -27.78
C LEU A 185 11.15 -7.99 -27.72
N GLY A 186 12.30 -7.88 -27.05
CA GLY A 186 12.90 -6.56 -26.78
C GLY A 186 11.96 -5.70 -25.95
N GLU A 187 12.03 -4.39 -26.12
CA GLU A 187 11.18 -3.43 -25.43
C GLU A 187 9.70 -3.54 -25.79
N GLU A 188 9.36 -4.17 -26.92
CA GLU A 188 7.99 -4.26 -27.44
C GLU A 188 7.05 -5.06 -26.56
N TYR A 189 7.52 -5.92 -25.66
CA TYR A 189 6.63 -6.65 -24.78
C TYR A 189 5.84 -5.72 -23.84
N ILE A 190 6.40 -4.54 -23.47
CA ILE A 190 5.74 -3.57 -22.59
C ILE A 190 4.52 -2.94 -23.28
N PRO A 191 4.67 -2.23 -24.42
CA PRO A 191 3.52 -1.67 -25.13
C PRO A 191 2.47 -2.70 -25.51
N LEU A 192 2.87 -3.92 -25.90
CA LEU A 192 1.94 -5.01 -26.19
C LEU A 192 1.11 -5.40 -24.97
N ALA A 193 1.73 -5.50 -23.79
CA ALA A 193 1.02 -5.82 -22.55
C ALA A 193 -0.05 -4.75 -22.22
N PHE A 194 0.31 -3.46 -22.33
CA PHE A 194 -0.64 -2.35 -22.11
C PHE A 194 -1.78 -2.34 -23.15
N GLN A 195 -1.49 -2.61 -24.42
CA GLN A 195 -2.51 -2.72 -25.47
C GLN A 195 -3.49 -3.86 -25.18
N TYR A 196 -2.99 -5.05 -24.86
CA TYR A 196 -3.84 -6.21 -24.56
C TYR A 196 -4.71 -5.99 -23.33
N ALA A 197 -4.18 -5.35 -22.30
CA ALA A 197 -4.95 -5.00 -21.10
C ALA A 197 -6.07 -3.99 -21.42
N HIS A 198 -5.75 -2.93 -22.18
CA HIS A 198 -6.74 -1.94 -22.62
C HIS A 198 -7.82 -2.53 -23.53
N GLU A 199 -7.45 -3.39 -24.48
CA GLU A 199 -8.41 -4.11 -25.34
C GLU A 199 -9.35 -5.01 -24.52
N ALA A 200 -8.86 -5.61 -23.44
CA ALA A 200 -9.64 -6.50 -22.60
C ALA A 200 -10.63 -5.76 -21.69
N ASP A 201 -10.21 -4.64 -21.10
CA ASP A 201 -11.05 -3.75 -20.30
C ASP A 201 -10.63 -2.28 -20.53
N PRO A 202 -11.35 -1.55 -21.41
CA PRO A 202 -11.06 -0.15 -21.68
C PRO A 202 -11.26 0.80 -20.50
N ASP A 203 -12.01 0.38 -19.48
CA ASP A 203 -12.38 1.22 -18.33
C ASP A 203 -11.40 1.05 -17.17
N ALA A 204 -10.66 -0.08 -17.10
CA ALA A 204 -9.66 -0.29 -16.06
C ALA A 204 -8.47 0.65 -16.22
N GLU A 205 -7.97 1.17 -15.10
CA GLU A 205 -6.72 1.93 -15.08
C GLU A 205 -5.52 1.00 -15.31
N LEU A 206 -4.46 1.49 -15.98
CA LEU A 206 -3.29 0.70 -16.36
C LEU A 206 -2.01 1.31 -15.77
N TYR A 207 -1.22 0.50 -15.06
CA TYR A 207 -0.07 0.93 -14.30
C TYR A 207 1.22 0.23 -14.70
N TYR A 208 2.32 0.95 -14.60
CA TYR A 208 3.66 0.38 -14.50
C TYR A 208 4.11 0.43 -13.04
N ASN A 209 4.71 -0.63 -12.51
CA ASN A 209 5.12 -0.73 -11.10
C ASN A 209 6.58 -1.19 -11.00
N ASP A 210 7.39 -0.56 -10.12
CA ASP A 210 8.78 -0.95 -9.91
C ASP A 210 9.30 -0.49 -8.52
N TYR A 211 10.37 -1.17 -8.05
CA TYR A 211 11.09 -0.78 -6.84
C TYR A 211 12.22 0.21 -7.14
N SER A 212 12.92 0.69 -6.11
CA SER A 212 14.07 1.62 -6.23
C SER A 212 13.82 2.82 -7.16
N MET A 213 12.59 3.30 -7.24
CA MET A 213 12.17 4.35 -8.18
C MET A 213 12.77 5.73 -7.87
N ALA A 214 13.39 5.91 -6.71
CA ALA A 214 14.17 7.11 -6.38
C ALA A 214 15.53 7.14 -7.09
N GLN A 215 16.02 6.04 -7.64
CA GLN A 215 17.28 5.97 -8.39
C GLN A 215 17.19 6.78 -9.68
N PRO A 216 18.17 7.69 -9.95
CA PRO A 216 18.11 8.59 -11.11
C PRO A 216 18.04 7.86 -12.46
N GLY A 217 18.78 6.76 -12.60
CA GLY A 217 18.78 5.96 -13.84
C GLY A 217 17.42 5.35 -14.13
N ARG A 218 16.82 4.70 -13.11
CA ARG A 218 15.48 4.09 -13.20
C ARG A 218 14.41 5.16 -13.46
N ARG A 219 14.44 6.26 -12.71
CA ARG A 219 13.57 7.43 -12.93
C ARG A 219 13.58 7.92 -14.37
N ALA A 220 14.77 8.16 -14.92
CA ALA A 220 14.92 8.66 -16.29
C ALA A 220 14.37 7.68 -17.34
N ALA A 221 14.64 6.39 -17.17
CA ALA A 221 14.16 5.33 -18.07
C ALA A 221 12.63 5.18 -18.00
N VAL A 222 12.02 5.22 -16.81
CA VAL A 222 10.58 5.15 -16.66
C VAL A 222 9.90 6.38 -17.26
N VAL A 223 10.43 7.59 -17.05
CA VAL A 223 9.92 8.81 -17.71
C VAL A 223 9.95 8.66 -19.24
N LYS A 224 11.06 8.13 -19.79
CA LYS A 224 11.17 7.87 -21.23
C LYS A 224 10.12 6.87 -21.69
N MET A 225 9.98 5.74 -21.01
CA MET A 225 8.99 4.69 -21.32
C MET A 225 7.55 5.25 -21.31
N VAL A 226 7.17 6.01 -20.30
CA VAL A 226 5.84 6.64 -20.21
C VAL A 226 5.60 7.57 -21.41
N LYS A 227 6.57 8.43 -21.73
CA LYS A 227 6.48 9.34 -22.89
C LYS A 227 6.37 8.58 -24.22
N ASP A 228 7.12 7.49 -24.38
CA ASP A 228 7.08 6.65 -25.58
C ASP A 228 5.72 5.95 -25.74
N LEU A 229 5.17 5.38 -24.66
CA LEU A 229 3.81 4.80 -24.66
C LEU A 229 2.77 5.85 -25.07
N LYS A 230 2.79 7.02 -24.45
CA LYS A 230 1.85 8.12 -24.77
C LYS A 230 1.99 8.61 -26.20
N LYS A 231 3.22 8.76 -26.71
CA LYS A 231 3.48 9.14 -28.11
C LYS A 231 2.91 8.13 -29.11
N ARG A 232 2.88 6.85 -28.73
CA ARG A 232 2.30 5.75 -29.53
C ARG A 232 0.78 5.64 -29.34
N GLY A 233 0.15 6.50 -28.54
CA GLY A 233 -1.30 6.43 -28.25
C GLY A 233 -1.68 5.25 -27.36
N ILE A 234 -0.72 4.66 -26.64
CA ILE A 234 -0.94 3.55 -25.71
C ILE A 234 -1.26 4.12 -24.33
N ARG A 235 -2.37 3.66 -23.75
CA ARG A 235 -2.84 4.12 -22.45
C ARG A 235 -1.93 3.64 -21.32
N ILE A 236 -1.51 4.58 -20.48
CA ILE A 236 -0.93 4.38 -19.18
C ILE A 236 -1.45 5.48 -18.26
N ASP A 237 -2.02 5.13 -17.12
CA ASP A 237 -2.70 6.06 -16.21
C ASP A 237 -1.81 6.49 -15.05
N ALA A 238 -1.00 5.56 -14.51
CA ALA A 238 -0.12 5.86 -13.39
C ALA A 238 1.17 5.04 -13.40
N VAL A 239 2.15 5.57 -12.66
CA VAL A 239 3.38 4.88 -12.30
C VAL A 239 3.33 4.56 -10.80
N GLY A 240 3.53 3.30 -10.45
CA GLY A 240 3.67 2.80 -9.10
C GLY A 240 5.13 2.82 -8.65
N MET A 241 5.41 3.55 -7.58
CA MET A 241 6.64 3.45 -6.83
C MET A 241 6.40 2.47 -5.69
N GLN A 242 7.04 1.29 -5.71
CA GLN A 242 6.77 0.27 -4.68
C GLN A 242 6.94 0.83 -3.26
N GLY A 243 8.02 1.57 -3.01
CA GLY A 243 8.22 2.19 -1.71
C GLY A 243 8.76 1.23 -0.65
N HIS A 244 9.54 0.23 -1.06
CA HIS A 244 10.36 -0.59 -0.16
C HIS A 244 11.55 0.24 0.32
N ILE A 245 11.40 0.88 1.48
CA ILE A 245 12.36 1.86 2.00
C ILE A 245 13.06 1.38 3.26
N GLY A 246 14.18 2.03 3.60
CA GLY A 246 14.95 1.81 4.82
C GLY A 246 15.11 3.10 5.63
N MET A 247 15.79 3.01 6.76
CA MET A 247 15.97 4.15 7.66
C MET A 247 16.80 5.30 7.05
N ASP A 248 17.70 4.99 6.13
CA ASP A 248 18.63 5.92 5.49
C ASP A 248 18.46 6.02 3.97
N TYR A 249 17.60 5.22 3.38
CA TYR A 249 17.36 5.18 1.93
C TYR A 249 15.87 5.00 1.60
N PRO A 250 15.36 5.66 0.52
CA PRO A 250 15.96 6.80 -0.20
C PRO A 250 15.91 8.09 0.62
N LYS A 251 16.63 9.16 0.21
CA LYS A 251 16.37 10.49 0.75
C LYS A 251 14.96 10.94 0.34
N ILE A 252 14.28 11.65 1.22
CA ILE A 252 12.94 12.20 0.95
C ILE A 252 12.95 13.05 -0.34
N SER A 253 14.00 13.87 -0.54
CA SER A 253 14.13 14.71 -1.74
C SER A 253 14.29 13.91 -3.04
N GLU A 254 15.01 12.77 -3.00
CA GLU A 254 15.18 11.89 -4.18
C GLU A 254 13.87 11.19 -4.55
N PHE A 255 13.09 10.81 -3.53
CA PHE A 255 11.77 10.23 -3.73
C PHE A 255 10.80 11.26 -4.31
N GLU A 256 10.79 12.47 -3.76
CA GLU A 256 9.99 13.61 -4.25
C GLU A 256 10.32 13.96 -5.71
N GLU A 257 11.61 14.03 -6.05
CA GLU A 257 12.08 14.30 -7.41
C GLU A 257 11.52 13.29 -8.42
N SER A 258 11.47 12.00 -8.03
CA SER A 258 10.91 10.96 -8.88
C SER A 258 9.39 11.09 -9.04
N MET A 259 8.67 11.35 -7.96
CA MET A 259 7.21 11.61 -8.02
C MET A 259 6.88 12.74 -8.98
N LEU A 260 7.60 13.85 -8.87
CA LEU A 260 7.40 15.03 -9.74
C LEU A 260 7.79 14.75 -11.21
N ALA A 261 8.84 13.97 -11.43
CA ALA A 261 9.27 13.58 -12.79
C ALA A 261 8.21 12.71 -13.48
N PHE A 262 7.61 11.74 -12.78
CA PHE A 262 6.55 10.89 -13.33
C PHE A 262 5.26 11.71 -13.59
N ALA A 263 4.85 12.56 -12.65
CA ALA A 263 3.73 13.47 -12.86
C ALA A 263 3.98 14.41 -14.06
N GLY A 264 5.19 14.93 -14.19
CA GLY A 264 5.62 15.74 -15.33
C GLY A 264 5.63 15.00 -16.67
N ALA A 265 5.70 13.67 -16.66
CA ALA A 265 5.50 12.83 -17.85
C ALA A 265 4.01 12.68 -18.22
N GLY A 266 3.10 13.20 -17.41
CA GLY A 266 1.66 13.24 -17.67
C GLY A 266 0.91 11.99 -17.19
N VAL A 267 1.35 11.35 -16.12
CA VAL A 267 0.68 10.25 -15.44
C VAL A 267 0.50 10.55 -13.95
N LYS A 268 -0.40 9.85 -13.30
CA LYS A 268 -0.51 9.88 -11.84
C LYS A 268 0.59 9.04 -11.20
N VAL A 269 0.79 9.23 -9.90
CA VAL A 269 1.75 8.48 -9.09
C VAL A 269 1.01 7.68 -8.04
N MET A 270 1.49 6.49 -7.77
CA MET A 270 1.03 5.66 -6.65
C MET A 270 2.23 5.20 -5.84
N ILE A 271 2.05 5.05 -4.54
CA ILE A 271 2.96 4.31 -3.68
C ILE A 271 2.29 2.95 -3.45
N THR A 272 2.89 1.88 -3.97
CA THR A 272 2.15 0.63 -4.21
C THR A 272 2.43 -0.47 -3.21
N GLU A 273 3.59 -0.43 -2.53
CA GLU A 273 4.08 -1.53 -1.69
C GLU A 273 4.88 -1.00 -0.48
N LEU A 274 4.42 0.11 0.11
CA LEU A 274 5.14 0.81 1.16
C LEU A 274 5.44 -0.09 2.36
N ASP A 275 6.71 -0.22 2.66
CA ASP A 275 7.22 -0.75 3.91
C ASP A 275 8.54 -0.07 4.28
N LEU A 276 8.79 0.10 5.58
CA LEU A 276 10.01 0.76 6.11
C LEU A 276 10.76 -0.21 7.00
N THR A 277 11.81 -0.84 6.46
CA THR A 277 12.64 -1.75 7.25
C THR A 277 13.58 -1.02 8.20
N VAL A 278 13.73 -1.56 9.40
CA VAL A 278 14.76 -1.17 10.37
C VAL A 278 15.99 -2.09 10.32
N LEU A 279 15.91 -3.15 9.53
CA LEU A 279 16.97 -4.15 9.48
C LEU A 279 18.06 -3.75 8.47
N PRO A 280 19.33 -4.06 8.76
CA PRO A 280 20.40 -3.83 7.82
C PRO A 280 20.22 -4.70 6.57
N SER A 281 20.63 -4.16 5.41
CA SER A 281 20.70 -4.94 4.17
C SER A 281 22.02 -5.72 4.13
N PRO A 282 22.00 -7.02 3.78
CA PRO A 282 23.23 -7.79 3.58
C PRO A 282 24.01 -7.32 2.33
N ASP A 283 23.32 -6.74 1.35
CA ASP A 283 23.89 -6.09 0.19
C ASP A 283 22.99 -4.92 -0.24
N PRO A 284 23.46 -3.66 -0.14
CA PRO A 284 22.67 -2.50 -0.52
C PRO A 284 22.23 -2.48 -1.99
N LYS A 285 22.87 -3.25 -2.87
CA LYS A 285 22.54 -3.32 -4.29
C LYS A 285 21.35 -4.22 -4.60
N VAL A 286 20.91 -5.02 -3.64
CA VAL A 286 19.79 -5.96 -3.84
C VAL A 286 18.46 -5.23 -4.06
N GLY A 287 18.27 -4.05 -3.47
CA GLY A 287 17.00 -3.34 -3.56
C GLY A 287 15.86 -4.19 -2.98
N ALA A 288 14.84 -4.50 -3.79
CA ALA A 288 13.75 -5.42 -3.46
C ALA A 288 13.70 -6.62 -4.43
N GLU A 289 14.86 -7.04 -4.97
CA GLU A 289 14.95 -8.20 -5.87
C GLU A 289 14.60 -9.50 -5.14
N ILE A 290 13.42 -10.01 -5.39
CA ILE A 290 12.83 -11.14 -4.63
C ILE A 290 13.62 -12.46 -4.77
N SER A 291 14.40 -12.62 -5.84
CA SER A 291 15.24 -13.80 -6.04
C SER A 291 16.50 -13.82 -5.16
N ALA A 292 16.84 -12.68 -4.53
CA ALA A 292 17.98 -12.59 -3.62
C ALA A 292 17.77 -13.43 -2.36
N SER A 293 18.78 -14.19 -1.99
CA SER A 293 18.76 -15.03 -0.79
C SER A 293 20.14 -15.08 -0.16
N PHE A 294 20.19 -14.89 1.16
CA PHE A 294 21.42 -14.92 1.95
C PHE A 294 21.25 -15.86 3.15
N GLU A 295 22.36 -16.46 3.59
CA GLU A 295 22.37 -17.23 4.82
C GLU A 295 22.10 -16.33 6.03
N TYR A 296 21.38 -16.88 7.01
CA TYR A 296 21.05 -16.15 8.24
C TYR A 296 22.32 -15.77 9.01
N LYS A 297 22.37 -14.49 9.39
CA LYS A 297 23.40 -13.92 10.26
C LYS A 297 22.73 -13.13 11.37
N LYS A 298 23.10 -13.42 12.62
CA LYS A 298 22.48 -12.79 13.80
C LYS A 298 22.62 -11.27 13.81
N GLU A 299 23.75 -10.74 13.34
CA GLU A 299 24.00 -9.30 13.22
C GLU A 299 23.07 -8.60 12.21
N MET A 300 22.46 -9.36 11.30
CA MET A 300 21.45 -8.87 10.35
C MET A 300 20.01 -8.97 10.88
N ASN A 301 19.85 -9.39 12.14
CA ASN A 301 18.57 -9.46 12.84
C ASN A 301 18.70 -8.89 14.27
N PRO A 302 19.11 -7.61 14.42
CA PRO A 302 19.47 -7.04 15.72
C PRO A 302 18.29 -6.88 16.68
N TYR A 303 17.04 -6.93 16.19
CA TYR A 303 15.83 -6.64 16.95
C TYR A 303 14.90 -7.85 17.10
N SER A 304 15.45 -9.06 17.21
CA SER A 304 14.67 -10.30 17.38
C SER A 304 13.78 -10.30 18.61
N ASP A 305 14.20 -9.62 19.68
CA ASP A 305 13.52 -9.59 20.98
C ASP A 305 12.64 -8.34 21.19
N GLY A 306 12.47 -7.54 20.15
CA GLY A 306 11.68 -6.31 20.17
C GLY A 306 12.44 -5.09 19.68
N LEU A 307 11.70 -4.08 19.26
CA LEU A 307 12.29 -2.83 18.75
C LEU A 307 12.62 -1.89 19.92
N PRO A 308 13.88 -1.39 20.07
CA PRO A 308 14.21 -0.38 21.06
C PRO A 308 13.39 0.89 20.87
N GLU A 309 13.05 1.57 21.96
CA GLU A 309 12.20 2.76 21.95
C GLU A 309 12.75 3.86 21.02
N GLU A 310 14.06 4.12 21.07
CA GLU A 310 14.74 5.09 20.20
C GLU A 310 14.61 4.75 18.72
N VAL A 311 14.74 3.46 18.35
CA VAL A 311 14.58 3.00 16.98
C VAL A 311 13.12 3.11 16.55
N SER A 312 12.19 2.74 17.42
CA SER A 312 10.75 2.87 17.17
C SER A 312 10.35 4.33 16.94
N LYS A 313 10.91 5.25 17.72
CA LYS A 313 10.68 6.69 17.55
C LYS A 313 11.24 7.19 16.22
N ALA A 314 12.48 6.86 15.90
CA ALA A 314 13.10 7.24 14.63
C ALA A 314 12.34 6.67 13.43
N TRP A 315 11.88 5.42 13.51
CA TRP A 315 11.04 4.79 12.51
C TRP A 315 9.71 5.56 12.34
N THR A 316 9.07 5.91 13.45
CA THR A 316 7.82 6.66 13.46
C THR A 316 7.96 8.02 12.78
N GLU A 317 9.03 8.76 13.10
CA GLU A 317 9.33 10.06 12.50
C GLU A 317 9.56 9.92 11.00
N ARG A 318 10.39 8.95 10.57
CA ARG A 318 10.69 8.75 9.15
C ARG A 318 9.46 8.32 8.34
N MET A 319 8.64 7.39 8.83
CA MET A 319 7.40 7.00 8.16
C MET A 319 6.43 8.20 8.05
N ASN A 320 6.34 9.01 9.10
CA ASN A 320 5.52 10.21 9.10
C ASN A 320 6.02 11.27 8.09
N ASP A 321 7.34 11.40 7.91
CA ASP A 321 7.92 12.31 6.92
C ASP A 321 7.54 11.90 5.49
N PHE A 322 7.49 10.60 5.18
CA PHE A 322 6.95 10.12 3.90
C PHE A 322 5.48 10.45 3.74
N PHE A 323 4.64 10.25 4.75
CA PHE A 323 3.23 10.63 4.67
C PHE A 323 3.03 12.15 4.55
N ARG A 324 3.85 12.97 5.19
CA ARG A 324 3.87 14.43 4.95
C ARG A 324 4.20 14.76 3.51
N LEU A 325 5.18 14.07 2.91
CA LEU A 325 5.51 14.21 1.49
C LEU A 325 4.31 13.84 0.62
N PHE A 326 3.65 12.71 0.89
CA PHE A 326 2.48 12.27 0.13
C PHE A 326 1.31 13.26 0.24
N LEU A 327 1.04 13.78 1.43
CA LEU A 327 0.03 14.81 1.66
C LEU A 327 0.36 16.14 0.98
N LYS A 328 1.65 16.51 0.90
CA LYS A 328 2.12 17.68 0.15
C LYS A 328 1.77 17.58 -1.33
N HIS A 329 1.83 16.38 -1.89
CA HIS A 329 1.62 16.10 -3.32
C HIS A 329 0.35 15.27 -3.58
N GLN A 330 -0.70 15.46 -2.76
CA GLN A 330 -1.97 14.74 -2.88
C GLN A 330 -2.70 14.96 -4.22
N ASP A 331 -2.36 16.00 -4.95
CA ASP A 331 -2.91 16.32 -6.27
C ASP A 331 -2.41 15.38 -7.38
N ILE A 332 -1.23 14.81 -7.22
CA ILE A 332 -0.64 13.86 -8.17
C ILE A 332 -0.74 12.40 -7.70
N ILE A 333 -0.91 12.16 -6.39
CA ILE A 333 -1.00 10.81 -5.82
C ILE A 333 -2.44 10.32 -5.80
N THR A 334 -2.69 9.11 -6.32
CA THR A 334 -4.02 8.51 -6.31
C THR A 334 -4.19 7.45 -5.22
N ARG A 335 -3.10 6.83 -4.78
CA ARG A 335 -3.13 5.75 -3.79
C ARG A 335 -1.80 5.60 -3.06
N VAL A 336 -1.86 5.31 -1.76
CA VAL A 336 -0.74 4.82 -0.95
C VAL A 336 -1.14 3.46 -0.38
N THR A 337 -0.37 2.43 -0.68
CA THR A 337 -0.62 1.04 -0.25
C THR A 337 0.57 0.53 0.54
N VAL A 338 0.33 0.03 1.75
CA VAL A 338 1.34 -0.66 2.55
C VAL A 338 1.40 -2.14 2.17
N TRP A 339 2.59 -2.77 2.21
CA TRP A 339 2.77 -4.14 1.72
C TRP A 339 2.59 -5.18 2.83
N GLY A 340 1.36 -5.25 3.33
CA GLY A 340 0.91 -6.15 4.39
C GLY A 340 0.08 -5.43 5.44
N VAL A 341 -0.71 -6.18 6.22
CA VAL A 341 -1.63 -5.62 7.20
C VAL A 341 -0.92 -5.31 8.51
N ALA A 342 -0.11 -6.23 9.01
CA ALA A 342 0.61 -6.11 10.27
C ALA A 342 2.04 -6.65 10.14
N ASP A 343 2.95 -6.23 11.02
CA ASP A 343 4.37 -6.58 10.96
C ASP A 343 4.64 -8.09 10.81
N GLN A 344 3.77 -8.93 11.36
CA GLN A 344 3.89 -10.39 11.21
C GLN A 344 3.64 -10.88 9.78
N ASP A 345 2.89 -10.13 8.97
CA ASP A 345 2.55 -10.48 7.59
C ASP A 345 3.64 -10.03 6.61
N SER A 346 4.63 -9.27 7.07
CA SER A 346 5.65 -8.71 6.18
C SER A 346 6.54 -9.80 5.58
N TRP A 347 6.69 -9.77 4.24
CA TRP A 347 7.64 -10.60 3.50
C TRP A 347 9.08 -10.41 3.96
N ARG A 348 9.43 -9.25 4.53
CA ARG A 348 10.76 -8.91 5.04
C ARG A 348 11.21 -9.77 6.23
N ASN A 349 10.29 -10.46 6.89
CA ASN A 349 10.63 -11.43 7.93
C ASN A 349 11.40 -12.64 7.38
N ASP A 350 11.19 -12.97 6.10
CA ASP A 350 11.81 -14.12 5.45
C ASP A 350 12.67 -13.76 4.22
N TRP A 351 12.77 -12.46 3.91
CA TRP A 351 13.53 -11.97 2.77
C TRP A 351 14.44 -10.78 3.17
N PRO A 352 15.64 -10.63 2.59
CA PRO A 352 16.38 -11.57 1.74
C PRO A 352 17.06 -12.67 2.56
N MET A 353 16.75 -12.77 3.82
CA MET A 353 17.32 -13.70 4.79
C MET A 353 16.20 -14.24 5.66
N ARG A 354 15.96 -15.54 5.59
CA ARG A 354 14.85 -16.19 6.28
C ARG A 354 14.99 -16.15 7.80
N GLY A 355 13.88 -15.93 8.51
CA GLY A 355 13.81 -15.99 9.97
C GLY A 355 14.26 -14.70 10.66
N ARG A 356 14.23 -13.57 9.97
CA ARG A 356 14.41 -12.25 10.60
C ARG A 356 13.11 -11.75 11.21
N THR A 357 13.24 -10.77 12.10
CA THR A 357 12.10 -10.09 12.73
C THR A 357 12.14 -8.61 12.35
N ASP A 358 11.29 -8.19 11.42
CA ASP A 358 11.19 -6.80 10.99
C ASP A 358 9.88 -6.14 11.50
N TYR A 359 9.84 -4.82 11.46
CA TYR A 359 8.74 -3.99 11.98
C TYR A 359 8.31 -2.92 10.96
N PRO A 360 8.05 -3.28 9.69
CA PRO A 360 8.02 -2.31 8.60
C PRO A 360 6.66 -1.67 8.34
N LEU A 361 5.58 -2.13 8.98
CA LEU A 361 4.20 -1.76 8.65
C LEU A 361 3.58 -0.81 9.68
N LEU A 362 2.37 -0.31 9.39
CA LEU A 362 1.67 0.65 10.25
C LEU A 362 1.06 0.03 11.52
N PHE A 363 0.81 -1.29 11.48
CA PHE A 363 0.27 -2.05 12.60
C PHE A 363 1.30 -3.07 13.10
N ASP A 364 1.37 -3.20 14.41
CA ASP A 364 2.31 -4.12 15.05
C ASP A 364 1.91 -5.60 14.89
N ARG A 365 2.71 -6.52 15.42
CA ARG A 365 2.44 -7.97 15.37
C ARG A 365 1.16 -8.41 16.08
N ASN A 366 0.56 -7.55 16.93
CA ASN A 366 -0.71 -7.76 17.61
C ASN A 366 -1.86 -7.03 16.91
N HIS A 367 -1.65 -6.51 15.71
CA HIS A 367 -2.62 -5.72 14.94
C HIS A 367 -3.02 -4.40 15.63
N GLN A 368 -2.17 -3.88 16.54
CA GLN A 368 -2.42 -2.59 17.15
C GLN A 368 -1.76 -1.48 16.30
N PRO A 369 -2.41 -0.31 16.18
CA PRO A 369 -1.82 0.80 15.44
C PRO A 369 -0.54 1.27 16.14
N LYS A 370 0.51 1.48 15.35
CA LYS A 370 1.72 2.14 15.85
C LYS A 370 1.49 3.65 15.98
N PRO A 371 2.29 4.38 16.78
CA PRO A 371 2.10 5.83 17.01
C PRO A 371 2.03 6.67 15.72
N VAL A 372 2.65 6.22 14.65
CA VAL A 372 2.61 6.90 13.34
C VAL A 372 1.19 7.00 12.77
N VAL A 373 0.30 6.06 13.08
CA VAL A 373 -1.09 6.07 12.59
C VAL A 373 -1.81 7.34 13.05
N ASP A 374 -1.70 7.66 14.34
CA ASP A 374 -2.28 8.89 14.91
C ASP A 374 -1.64 10.16 14.32
N LEU A 375 -0.33 10.13 14.04
CA LEU A 375 0.36 11.25 13.40
C LEU A 375 -0.14 11.47 11.97
N ILE A 376 -0.28 10.42 11.18
CA ILE A 376 -0.82 10.48 9.81
C ILE A 376 -2.24 11.06 9.81
N ILE A 377 -3.11 10.57 10.70
CA ILE A 377 -4.49 11.06 10.84
C ILE A 377 -4.48 12.56 11.17
N LYS A 378 -3.67 12.96 12.14
CA LYS A 378 -3.54 14.36 12.54
C LYS A 378 -3.05 15.26 11.39
N GLU A 379 -2.01 14.85 10.66
CA GLU A 379 -1.47 15.59 9.50
C GLU A 379 -2.51 15.71 8.37
N ALA A 380 -3.23 14.64 8.09
CA ALA A 380 -4.27 14.63 7.05
C ALA A 380 -5.45 15.56 7.37
N MET A 381 -5.75 15.75 8.66
CA MET A 381 -6.84 16.61 9.11
C MET A 381 -6.47 18.10 9.18
N GLN A 382 -5.17 18.44 9.22
CA GLN A 382 -4.69 19.83 9.28
C GLN A 382 -4.58 20.49 7.90
N LYS A 383 -4.66 19.74 6.82
CA LYS A 383 -4.57 20.16 5.42
C LYS A 383 -5.87 19.88 4.67
#